data_9ca64009eb907b86466d0e91b3d7d304
#
_entry.id   9ca64009eb907b86466d0e91b3d7d304
#
_cell.length_a   1.000
_cell.length_b   1.000
_cell.length_c   1.000
_cell.angle_alpha   90.00
_cell.angle_beta   90.00
_cell.angle_gamma   90.00
#
_symmetry.space_group_name_H-M   'P 1'
#
loop_
_entity.id
_entity.type
_entity.pdbx_description
1 polymer ?
#
loop_
_entity_poly.entity_id
_entity_poly.type
_entity_poly.pdbx_seq_one_letter_code
_entity_poly.pdbx_strand_id
1 'polypeptide(L)'
;MGHRVTVLVLPGVLPLEFGIAAQIFGTDPHYELTVCAAGPVHGDGFCVTASAGLGALAGADTVVVPGYRDINAGPSGDVLAALRDAHQRGARLVSICSAAFALAAAGLLDGRPATTHWQVADRLQRQYPLVDVRPNCLYVDDGDILTSAGVTTGIDLCLHLIRRDNGAAAANRRARALVAPPQRAGGQAQYVERLRPDASGDQLAPLRTWLLSHLTEPLGLDTIAGSAGMSRRTLVRRFRAETGTSPMAWLTDARLDHARELLELTDEPVENLGRLTGLGSPASVRAVFHRRLGTSPQEYRAMFRHRAAT
;
A
#
# COMPACT_ATOMS: atom_id res chain seq x y z
N MET A 1 -2.35 -26.61 16.13
CA MET A 1 -2.34 -25.28 16.80
C MET A 1 -2.50 -24.24 15.72
N GLY A 2 -3.37 -23.26 15.93
CA GLY A 2 -3.58 -22.15 15.00
C GLY A 2 -2.33 -21.25 14.96
N HIS A 3 -2.15 -20.50 13.87
CA HIS A 3 -1.09 -19.51 13.74
C HIS A 3 -1.39 -18.32 14.68
N ARG A 4 -0.50 -18.01 15.62
CA ARG A 4 -0.72 -17.01 16.66
C ARG A 4 -0.38 -15.62 16.14
N VAL A 5 -1.41 -14.78 16.01
CA VAL A 5 -1.27 -13.38 15.60
C VAL A 5 -1.46 -12.48 16.82
N THR A 6 -0.46 -11.68 17.12
CA THR A 6 -0.55 -10.68 18.19
C THR A 6 -0.59 -9.28 17.58
N VAL A 7 -1.68 -8.55 17.84
CA VAL A 7 -1.80 -7.14 17.45
C VAL A 7 -1.27 -6.27 18.58
N LEU A 8 -0.14 -5.60 18.33
CA LEU A 8 0.46 -4.64 19.26
C LEU A 8 -0.13 -3.25 19.04
N VAL A 9 -0.91 -2.78 20.00
CA VAL A 9 -1.59 -1.48 19.92
C VAL A 9 -0.76 -0.41 20.62
N LEU A 10 -0.46 0.67 19.90
CA LEU A 10 0.32 1.81 20.39
C LEU A 10 -0.59 3.00 20.72
N PRO A 11 -0.18 3.91 21.63
CA PRO A 11 -0.93 5.15 21.92
C PRO A 11 -1.23 5.94 20.65
N GLY A 12 -2.46 6.45 20.54
CA GLY A 12 -2.92 7.14 19.34
C GLY A 12 -3.22 6.22 18.16
N VAL A 13 -3.48 4.94 18.39
CA VAL A 13 -3.80 3.96 17.36
C VAL A 13 -4.92 4.46 16.44
N LEU A 14 -4.77 4.23 15.15
CA LEU A 14 -5.78 4.56 14.15
C LEU A 14 -6.84 3.46 14.11
N PRO A 15 -8.14 3.81 14.24
CA PRO A 15 -9.20 2.82 14.43
C PRO A 15 -9.36 1.86 13.25
N LEU A 16 -9.20 2.35 12.02
CA LEU A 16 -9.35 1.54 10.83
C LEU A 16 -8.24 0.49 10.73
N GLU A 17 -6.99 0.89 10.95
CA GLU A 17 -5.83 0.00 10.89
C GLU A 17 -5.88 -1.09 11.97
N PHE A 18 -6.31 -0.74 13.17
CA PHE A 18 -6.58 -1.71 14.22
C PHE A 18 -7.71 -2.66 13.84
N GLY A 19 -8.84 -2.10 13.35
CA GLY A 19 -10.00 -2.87 12.93
C GLY A 19 -9.69 -3.85 11.80
N ILE A 20 -8.84 -3.47 10.84
CA ILE A 20 -8.40 -4.35 9.74
C ILE A 20 -7.72 -5.60 10.32
N ALA A 21 -6.70 -5.43 11.15
CA ALA A 21 -5.97 -6.55 11.72
C ALA A 21 -6.87 -7.42 12.61
N ALA A 22 -7.62 -6.79 13.51
CA ALA A 22 -8.51 -7.47 14.45
C ALA A 22 -9.61 -8.27 13.73
N GLN A 23 -10.26 -7.67 12.72
CA GLN A 23 -11.34 -8.33 12.00
C GLN A 23 -10.83 -9.44 11.07
N ILE A 24 -9.70 -9.22 10.39
CA ILE A 24 -9.19 -10.19 9.42
C ILE A 24 -8.69 -11.44 10.12
N PHE A 25 -7.88 -11.30 11.13
CA PHE A 25 -7.29 -12.46 11.84
C PHE A 25 -8.19 -12.99 12.96
N GLY A 26 -8.96 -12.13 13.63
CA GLY A 26 -9.82 -12.56 14.75
C GLY A 26 -11.06 -13.35 14.35
N THR A 27 -11.44 -13.35 13.08
CA THR A 27 -12.60 -14.10 12.58
C THR A 27 -12.22 -15.18 11.55
N ASP A 28 -10.92 -15.44 11.37
CA ASP A 28 -10.42 -16.51 10.50
C ASP A 28 -9.98 -17.71 11.35
N PRO A 29 -10.52 -18.93 11.11
CA PRO A 29 -10.29 -20.09 11.97
C PRO A 29 -8.85 -20.61 11.94
N HIS A 30 -7.99 -20.15 11.02
CA HIS A 30 -6.59 -20.55 10.96
C HIS A 30 -5.70 -19.75 11.91
N TYR A 31 -6.22 -18.67 12.52
CA TYR A 31 -5.46 -17.77 13.36
C TYR A 31 -6.04 -17.67 14.77
N GLU A 32 -5.13 -17.57 15.73
CA GLU A 32 -5.44 -17.25 17.13
C GLU A 32 -5.02 -15.83 17.41
N LEU A 33 -5.99 -14.91 17.55
CA LEU A 33 -5.71 -13.48 17.74
C LEU A 33 -5.58 -13.12 19.20
N THR A 34 -4.49 -12.42 19.53
CA THR A 34 -4.30 -11.72 20.81
C THR A 34 -4.08 -10.23 20.56
N VAL A 35 -4.71 -9.36 21.34
CA VAL A 35 -4.44 -7.92 21.34
C VAL A 35 -3.61 -7.58 22.56
N CYS A 36 -2.46 -6.94 22.37
CA CYS A 36 -1.57 -6.53 23.46
C CYS A 36 -1.21 -5.04 23.40
N ALA A 37 -0.91 -4.49 24.55
CA ALA A 37 -0.42 -3.11 24.71
C ALA A 37 0.42 -2.99 25.99
N ALA A 38 1.21 -1.90 26.11
CA ALA A 38 1.93 -1.58 27.34
C ALA A 38 1.00 -1.07 28.47
N GLY A 39 -0.24 -0.71 28.15
CA GLY A 39 -1.26 -0.19 29.05
C GLY A 39 -2.53 0.16 28.28
N PRO A 40 -3.51 0.82 28.91
CA PRO A 40 -4.69 1.33 28.20
C PRO A 40 -4.29 2.26 27.05
N VAL A 41 -4.87 2.05 25.88
CA VAL A 41 -4.57 2.85 24.69
C VAL A 41 -5.77 3.72 24.31
N HIS A 42 -5.54 5.02 24.24
CA HIS A 42 -6.52 5.99 23.78
C HIS A 42 -6.30 6.30 22.31
N GLY A 43 -7.36 6.21 21.52
CA GLY A 43 -7.48 6.73 20.17
C GLY A 43 -8.46 7.89 20.12
N ASP A 44 -8.73 8.44 18.93
CA ASP A 44 -9.69 9.52 18.76
C ASP A 44 -11.12 9.01 18.94
N GLY A 45 -11.74 9.35 20.06
CA GLY A 45 -13.13 8.98 20.35
C GLY A 45 -13.34 7.53 20.80
N PHE A 46 -12.29 6.77 21.05
CA PHE A 46 -12.36 5.39 21.56
C PHE A 46 -11.18 5.03 22.45
N CYS A 47 -11.33 3.95 23.21
CA CYS A 47 -10.27 3.37 24.02
C CYS A 47 -10.15 1.87 23.72
N VAL A 48 -8.92 1.38 23.65
CA VAL A 48 -8.65 -0.06 23.52
C VAL A 48 -8.11 -0.58 24.86
N THR A 49 -8.83 -1.50 25.46
CA THR A 49 -8.33 -2.31 26.56
C THR A 49 -7.81 -3.62 25.99
N ALA A 50 -6.48 -3.75 25.94
CA ALA A 50 -5.83 -4.94 25.43
C ALA A 50 -6.06 -6.13 26.38
N SER A 51 -6.20 -7.34 25.82
CA SER A 51 -6.36 -8.58 26.58
C SER A 51 -5.05 -9.06 27.23
N ALA A 52 -3.90 -8.52 26.77
CA ALA A 52 -2.58 -8.92 27.27
C ALA A 52 -1.59 -7.74 27.29
N GLY A 53 -0.53 -7.87 28.07
CA GLY A 53 0.63 -6.97 28.06
C GLY A 53 1.66 -7.36 26.98
N LEU A 54 2.80 -6.64 26.94
CA LEU A 54 3.88 -6.86 25.97
C LEU A 54 4.45 -8.29 26.00
N GLY A 55 4.35 -9.01 27.10
CA GLY A 55 4.78 -10.40 27.21
C GLY A 55 4.11 -11.34 26.20
N ALA A 56 2.93 -10.98 25.68
CA ALA A 56 2.23 -11.77 24.64
C ALA A 56 3.02 -11.85 23.32
N LEU A 57 3.90 -10.88 23.05
CA LEU A 57 4.75 -10.90 21.86
C LEU A 57 5.73 -12.08 21.86
N ALA A 58 6.08 -12.61 23.04
CA ALA A 58 6.99 -13.76 23.17
C ALA A 58 6.45 -15.05 22.54
N GLY A 59 5.12 -15.18 22.50
CA GLY A 59 4.45 -16.35 21.94
C GLY A 59 3.92 -16.15 20.51
N ALA A 60 4.08 -14.98 19.91
CA ALA A 60 3.52 -14.67 18.61
C ALA A 60 4.30 -15.32 17.45
N ASP A 61 3.59 -15.89 16.47
CA ASP A 61 4.16 -16.29 15.19
C ASP A 61 4.15 -15.11 14.19
N THR A 62 3.18 -14.20 14.34
CA THR A 62 3.12 -12.92 13.62
C THR A 62 2.73 -11.80 14.61
N VAL A 63 3.46 -10.70 14.57
CA VAL A 63 3.13 -9.45 15.26
C VAL A 63 2.65 -8.43 14.23
N VAL A 64 1.44 -7.91 14.41
CA VAL A 64 0.88 -6.83 13.59
C VAL A 64 0.87 -5.55 14.39
N VAL A 65 1.48 -4.50 13.87
CA VAL A 65 1.47 -3.16 14.46
C VAL A 65 0.59 -2.25 13.59
N PRO A 66 -0.62 -1.88 14.05
CA PRO A 66 -1.46 -0.89 13.38
C PRO A 66 -0.85 0.51 13.42
N GLY A 67 -1.21 1.35 12.45
CA GLY A 67 -0.82 2.74 12.39
C GLY A 67 -1.25 3.53 13.63
N TYR A 68 -0.45 4.51 14.00
CA TYR A 68 -0.68 5.40 15.14
C TYR A 68 -0.31 6.85 14.77
N ARG A 69 -0.88 7.83 15.49
CA ARG A 69 -0.77 9.25 15.12
C ARG A 69 0.57 9.87 15.46
N ASP A 70 1.01 9.69 16.70
CA ASP A 70 2.19 10.40 17.19
C ASP A 70 3.50 9.67 16.84
N ILE A 71 3.86 9.77 15.57
CA ILE A 71 5.14 9.26 15.07
C ILE A 71 6.35 10.06 15.57
N ASN A 72 6.15 11.22 16.25
CA ASN A 72 7.23 12.05 16.81
C ASN A 72 7.70 11.49 18.15
N ALA A 73 6.77 11.19 19.05
CA ALA A 73 7.10 10.63 20.34
C ALA A 73 7.68 9.21 20.21
N GLY A 74 7.23 8.48 19.18
CA GLY A 74 7.64 7.10 18.95
C GLY A 74 7.16 6.15 20.07
N PRO A 75 7.39 4.84 19.92
CA PRO A 75 7.13 3.85 20.97
C PRO A 75 8.15 3.94 22.11
N SER A 76 7.73 3.51 23.31
CA SER A 76 8.63 3.41 24.47
C SER A 76 9.77 2.39 24.24
N GLY A 77 10.86 2.52 25.00
CA GLY A 77 12.00 1.60 24.95
C GLY A 77 11.59 0.14 25.14
N ASP A 78 10.63 -0.14 26.03
CA ASP A 78 10.11 -1.49 26.29
C ASP A 78 9.39 -2.07 25.07
N VAL A 79 8.60 -1.26 24.37
CA VAL A 79 7.94 -1.67 23.13
C VAL A 79 8.97 -1.99 22.04
N LEU A 80 9.99 -1.13 21.87
CA LEU A 80 11.06 -1.35 20.91
C LEU A 80 11.88 -2.61 21.22
N ALA A 81 12.16 -2.86 22.48
CA ALA A 81 12.83 -4.08 22.93
C ALA A 81 11.97 -5.32 22.65
N ALA A 82 10.68 -5.28 23.00
CA ALA A 82 9.76 -6.39 22.77
C ALA A 82 9.58 -6.73 21.28
N LEU A 83 9.60 -5.73 20.37
CA LEU A 83 9.58 -5.94 18.92
C LEU A 83 10.86 -6.63 18.42
N ARG A 84 12.03 -6.17 18.87
CA ARG A 84 13.31 -6.81 18.53
C ARG A 84 13.37 -8.26 19.02
N ASP A 85 12.97 -8.48 20.25
CA ASP A 85 12.96 -9.81 20.85
C ASP A 85 11.98 -10.75 20.12
N ALA A 86 10.80 -10.29 19.74
CA ALA A 86 9.86 -11.09 18.94
C ALA A 86 10.46 -11.48 17.59
N HIS A 87 11.06 -10.51 16.89
CA HIS A 87 11.74 -10.76 15.61
C HIS A 87 12.92 -11.75 15.76
N GLN A 88 13.76 -11.59 16.77
CA GLN A 88 14.88 -12.51 17.03
C GLN A 88 14.43 -13.95 17.31
N ARG A 89 13.23 -14.13 17.87
CA ARG A 89 12.62 -15.46 18.07
C ARG A 89 11.97 -16.02 16.81
N GLY A 90 12.02 -15.30 15.69
CA GLY A 90 11.49 -15.74 14.39
C GLY A 90 10.04 -15.32 14.13
N ALA A 91 9.45 -14.44 14.97
CA ALA A 91 8.14 -13.90 14.68
C ALA A 91 8.19 -13.00 13.43
N ARG A 92 7.22 -13.15 12.56
CA ARG A 92 7.00 -12.25 11.43
C ARG A 92 6.44 -10.93 11.91
N LEU A 93 7.02 -9.81 11.46
CA LEU A 93 6.57 -8.47 11.81
C LEU A 93 5.80 -7.83 10.65
N VAL A 94 4.68 -7.23 10.98
CA VAL A 94 3.79 -6.59 10.01
C VAL A 94 3.47 -5.18 10.47
N SER A 95 3.77 -4.17 9.67
CA SER A 95 3.35 -2.80 9.95
C SER A 95 2.29 -2.32 8.97
N ILE A 96 1.28 -1.64 9.49
CA ILE A 96 0.22 -1.01 8.70
C ILE A 96 0.36 0.51 8.83
N CYS A 97 0.41 1.24 7.71
CA CYS A 97 0.45 2.70 7.69
C CYS A 97 1.69 3.28 8.41
N SER A 98 1.50 4.22 9.33
CA SER A 98 2.55 4.88 10.10
C SER A 98 3.34 3.95 11.04
N ALA A 99 2.87 2.71 11.26
CA ALA A 99 3.58 1.77 12.14
C ALA A 99 4.96 1.37 11.64
N ALA A 100 5.31 1.62 10.37
CA ALA A 100 6.67 1.47 9.86
C ALA A 100 7.69 2.29 10.68
N PHE A 101 7.29 3.43 11.26
CA PHE A 101 8.14 4.22 12.17
C PHE A 101 8.52 3.46 13.42
N ALA A 102 7.62 2.63 13.97
CA ALA A 102 7.94 1.80 15.14
C ALA A 102 8.98 0.72 14.81
N LEU A 103 8.85 0.07 13.64
CA LEU A 103 9.84 -0.91 13.21
C LEU A 103 11.19 -0.26 12.85
N ALA A 104 11.18 0.93 12.23
CA ALA A 104 12.38 1.69 11.94
C ALA A 104 13.08 2.16 13.23
N ALA A 105 12.33 2.66 14.23
CA ALA A 105 12.87 3.03 15.54
C ALA A 105 13.47 1.85 16.30
N ALA A 106 12.97 0.63 16.07
CA ALA A 106 13.56 -0.59 16.60
C ALA A 106 14.82 -1.05 15.82
N GLY A 107 15.23 -0.37 14.74
CA GLY A 107 16.34 -0.76 13.87
C GLY A 107 16.04 -1.98 12.97
N LEU A 108 14.78 -2.37 12.86
CA LEU A 108 14.36 -3.58 12.17
C LEU A 108 14.21 -3.38 10.64
N LEU A 109 14.21 -2.13 10.17
CA LEU A 109 14.10 -1.79 8.75
C LEU A 109 15.45 -1.34 8.12
N ASP A 110 16.53 -1.30 8.87
CA ASP A 110 17.84 -0.87 8.38
C ASP A 110 18.33 -1.78 7.24
N GLY A 111 18.64 -1.19 6.08
CA GLY A 111 19.04 -1.90 4.86
C GLY A 111 17.93 -2.67 4.16
N ARG A 112 16.68 -2.56 4.60
CA ARG A 112 15.53 -3.30 4.06
C ARG A 112 14.59 -2.40 3.27
N PRO A 113 13.91 -2.94 2.24
CA PRO A 113 12.83 -2.24 1.55
C PRO A 113 11.58 -2.18 2.44
N ALA A 114 10.98 -1.00 2.55
CA ALA A 114 9.77 -0.78 3.33
C ALA A 114 8.85 0.27 2.69
N THR A 115 7.57 0.22 3.00
CA THR A 115 6.63 1.28 2.64
C THR A 115 5.85 1.75 3.87
N THR A 116 5.25 2.92 3.75
CA THR A 116 4.38 3.55 4.73
C THR A 116 3.35 4.41 4.01
N HIS A 117 2.47 5.08 4.75
CA HIS A 117 1.51 5.99 4.17
C HIS A 117 2.24 7.12 3.41
N TRP A 118 1.78 7.45 2.21
CA TRP A 118 2.43 8.40 1.30
C TRP A 118 2.73 9.76 1.94
N GLN A 119 1.83 10.27 2.80
CA GLN A 119 2.01 11.55 3.48
C GLN A 119 3.23 11.60 4.40
N VAL A 120 3.70 10.45 4.87
CA VAL A 120 4.82 10.36 5.81
C VAL A 120 6.02 9.58 5.26
N ALA A 121 5.97 9.13 4.00
CA ALA A 121 7.04 8.35 3.38
C ALA A 121 8.36 9.12 3.30
N ASP A 122 8.33 10.38 2.83
CA ASP A 122 9.51 11.24 2.78
C ASP A 122 10.09 11.53 4.16
N ARG A 123 9.22 11.60 5.17
CA ARG A 123 9.66 11.77 6.54
C ARG A 123 10.33 10.50 7.08
N LEU A 124 9.77 9.32 6.80
CA LEU A 124 10.41 8.05 7.17
C LEU A 124 11.81 7.95 6.59
N GLN A 125 11.98 8.28 5.30
CA GLN A 125 13.28 8.28 4.63
C GLN A 125 14.27 9.25 5.25
N ARG A 126 13.83 10.46 5.62
CA ARG A 126 14.73 11.44 6.26
C ARG A 126 15.12 11.07 7.68
N GLN A 127 14.18 10.54 8.45
CA GLN A 127 14.40 10.19 9.86
C GLN A 127 15.20 8.88 10.02
N TYR A 128 15.05 7.96 9.08
CA TYR A 128 15.72 6.66 9.06
C TYR A 128 16.37 6.42 7.70
N PRO A 129 17.54 7.05 7.45
CA PRO A 129 18.17 7.05 6.13
C PRO A 129 18.66 5.68 5.66
N LEU A 130 18.80 4.70 6.56
CA LEU A 130 19.20 3.34 6.23
C LEU A 130 18.03 2.50 5.68
N VAL A 131 16.79 2.96 5.80
CA VAL A 131 15.60 2.28 5.25
C VAL A 131 15.49 2.56 3.75
N ASP A 132 15.30 1.53 2.93
CA ASP A 132 14.98 1.68 1.50
C ASP A 132 13.47 1.93 1.34
N VAL A 133 13.05 3.19 1.51
CA VAL A 133 11.63 3.55 1.47
C VAL A 133 11.07 3.46 0.05
N ARG A 134 9.99 2.71 -0.12
CA ARG A 134 9.24 2.50 -1.38
C ARG A 134 7.89 3.24 -1.32
N PRO A 135 7.85 4.56 -1.59
CA PRO A 135 6.66 5.39 -1.32
C PRO A 135 5.45 5.06 -2.20
N ASN A 136 5.67 4.42 -3.37
CA ASN A 136 4.62 4.15 -4.35
C ASN A 136 4.13 2.68 -4.34
N CYS A 137 4.38 1.93 -3.27
CA CYS A 137 3.93 0.54 -3.15
C CYS A 137 2.73 0.44 -2.21
N LEU A 138 1.78 -0.45 -2.50
CA LEU A 138 0.68 -0.74 -1.58
C LEU A 138 1.21 -1.45 -0.34
N TYR A 139 2.09 -2.43 -0.56
CA TYR A 139 2.82 -3.13 0.50
C TYR A 139 4.14 -3.69 -0.04
N VAL A 140 5.07 -3.92 0.86
CA VAL A 140 6.35 -4.59 0.62
C VAL A 140 6.37 -5.85 1.48
N ASP A 141 6.68 -6.99 0.86
CA ASP A 141 6.97 -8.27 1.54
C ASP A 141 8.47 -8.52 1.44
N ASP A 142 9.18 -8.38 2.55
CA ASP A 142 10.62 -8.66 2.67
C ASP A 142 10.86 -9.95 3.50
N GLY A 143 9.96 -10.91 3.37
CA GLY A 143 10.10 -12.22 3.99
C GLY A 143 9.54 -12.28 5.42
N ASP A 144 10.33 -11.92 6.40
CA ASP A 144 10.01 -11.88 7.83
C ASP A 144 9.46 -10.53 8.29
N ILE A 145 9.65 -9.47 7.51
CA ILE A 145 9.10 -8.14 7.78
C ILE A 145 8.26 -7.69 6.58
N LEU A 146 7.01 -7.29 6.85
CA LEU A 146 6.10 -6.79 5.86
C LEU A 146 5.55 -5.43 6.26
N THR A 147 5.46 -4.52 5.31
CA THR A 147 4.98 -3.16 5.55
C THR A 147 3.92 -2.77 4.53
N SER A 148 2.88 -2.03 4.93
CA SER A 148 1.88 -1.50 4.00
C SER A 148 1.63 -0.02 4.17
N ALA A 149 1.11 0.60 3.10
CA ALA A 149 0.75 2.02 3.09
C ALA A 149 -0.45 2.36 3.99
N GLY A 150 -1.11 1.36 4.55
CA GLY A 150 -2.24 1.55 5.46
C GLY A 150 -3.59 1.70 4.77
N VAL A 151 -4.62 1.99 5.55
CA VAL A 151 -6.00 2.08 5.09
C VAL A 151 -6.37 0.81 4.32
N THR A 152 -6.95 0.91 3.13
CA THR A 152 -7.34 -0.25 2.32
C THR A 152 -6.16 -1.16 1.94
N THR A 153 -4.93 -0.64 1.86
CA THR A 153 -3.75 -1.46 1.54
C THR A 153 -3.33 -2.36 2.69
N GLY A 154 -3.76 -2.05 3.92
CA GLY A 154 -3.64 -2.97 5.06
C GLY A 154 -4.46 -4.24 4.86
N ILE A 155 -5.66 -4.13 4.24
CA ILE A 155 -6.47 -5.30 3.86
C ILE A 155 -5.72 -6.16 2.83
N ASP A 156 -5.11 -5.54 1.81
CA ASP A 156 -4.35 -6.28 0.79
C ASP A 156 -3.17 -7.04 1.40
N LEU A 157 -2.43 -6.40 2.31
CA LEU A 157 -1.33 -7.05 3.02
C LEU A 157 -1.83 -8.22 3.87
N CYS A 158 -2.91 -8.06 4.63
CA CYS A 158 -3.47 -9.15 5.42
C CYS A 158 -3.98 -10.31 4.55
N LEU A 159 -4.64 -10.02 3.41
CA LEU A 159 -5.06 -11.04 2.43
C LEU A 159 -3.86 -11.71 1.76
N HIS A 160 -2.76 -10.98 1.51
CA HIS A 160 -1.51 -11.55 1.03
C HIS A 160 -0.92 -12.53 2.04
N LEU A 161 -0.93 -12.19 3.33
CA LEU A 161 -0.49 -13.09 4.40
C LEU A 161 -1.32 -14.36 4.46
N ILE A 162 -2.66 -14.25 4.43
CA ILE A 162 -3.54 -15.44 4.40
C ILE A 162 -3.24 -16.30 3.17
N ARG A 163 -2.99 -15.69 2.02
CA ARG A 163 -2.63 -16.41 0.79
C ARG A 163 -1.31 -17.15 0.93
N ARG A 164 -0.32 -16.52 1.55
CA ARG A 164 1.00 -17.11 1.81
C ARG A 164 0.91 -18.26 2.81
N ASP A 165 0.11 -18.11 3.87
CA ASP A 165 0.02 -19.06 4.97
C ASP A 165 -0.96 -20.21 4.67
N ASN A 166 -2.12 -19.91 4.05
CA ASN A 166 -3.25 -20.84 3.93
C ASN A 166 -3.75 -21.02 2.47
N GLY A 167 -3.02 -20.45 1.50
CA GLY A 167 -3.29 -20.60 0.08
C GLY A 167 -4.37 -19.65 -0.48
N ALA A 168 -4.49 -19.65 -1.82
CA ALA A 168 -5.35 -18.73 -2.55
C ALA A 168 -6.85 -18.91 -2.21
N ALA A 169 -7.29 -20.13 -1.97
CA ALA A 169 -8.69 -20.41 -1.66
C ALA A 169 -9.12 -19.77 -0.32
N ALA A 170 -8.27 -19.83 0.70
CA ALA A 170 -8.52 -19.19 2.00
C ALA A 170 -8.57 -17.66 1.86
N ALA A 171 -7.56 -17.07 1.19
CA ALA A 171 -7.52 -15.63 0.94
C ALA A 171 -8.74 -15.14 0.14
N ASN A 172 -9.16 -15.88 -0.88
CA ASN A 172 -10.32 -15.51 -1.69
C ASN A 172 -11.66 -15.61 -0.91
N ARG A 173 -11.79 -16.62 -0.02
CA ARG A 173 -12.96 -16.69 0.89
C ARG A 173 -12.98 -15.47 1.81
N ARG A 174 -11.83 -15.12 2.37
CA ARG A 174 -11.69 -13.96 3.27
C ARG A 174 -11.99 -12.65 2.55
N ALA A 175 -11.45 -12.45 1.35
CA ALA A 175 -11.72 -11.27 0.53
C ALA A 175 -13.22 -11.09 0.26
N ARG A 176 -13.95 -12.18 -0.08
CA ARG A 176 -15.39 -12.12 -0.26
C ARG A 176 -16.15 -11.71 1.01
N ALA A 177 -15.73 -12.23 2.18
CA ALA A 177 -16.34 -11.86 3.45
C ALA A 177 -16.12 -10.39 3.83
N LEU A 178 -15.03 -9.79 3.35
CA LEU A 178 -14.68 -8.39 3.53
C LEU A 178 -15.23 -7.48 2.41
N VAL A 179 -15.90 -8.06 1.39
CA VAL A 179 -16.30 -7.33 0.17
C VAL A 179 -15.10 -6.59 -0.47
N ALA A 180 -13.93 -7.21 -0.38
CA ALA A 180 -12.66 -6.67 -0.90
C ALA A 180 -12.24 -7.39 -2.19
N PRO A 181 -11.48 -6.72 -3.08
CA PRO A 181 -10.88 -7.40 -4.22
C PRO A 181 -10.02 -8.59 -3.76
N PRO A 182 -10.05 -9.72 -4.46
CA PRO A 182 -9.35 -10.94 -4.02
C PRO A 182 -7.84 -10.82 -4.03
N GLN A 183 -7.29 -9.90 -4.81
CA GLN A 183 -5.84 -9.64 -4.88
C GLN A 183 -5.54 -8.29 -5.52
N ARG A 184 -4.72 -7.47 -4.84
CA ARG A 184 -3.96 -6.39 -5.43
C ARG A 184 -2.46 -6.67 -5.22
N ALA A 185 -1.64 -6.44 -6.26
CA ALA A 185 -0.20 -6.64 -6.15
C ALA A 185 0.43 -5.53 -5.29
N GLY A 186 1.34 -5.89 -4.38
CA GLY A 186 1.99 -4.94 -3.47
C GLY A 186 2.72 -3.80 -4.19
N GLY A 187 3.31 -4.08 -5.35
CA GLY A 187 3.98 -3.08 -6.17
C GLY A 187 3.05 -2.13 -6.96
N GLN A 188 1.72 -2.21 -6.80
CA GLN A 188 0.83 -1.18 -7.34
C GLN A 188 1.03 0.14 -6.62
N ALA A 189 0.88 1.26 -7.35
CA ALA A 189 0.96 2.58 -6.77
C ALA A 189 -0.18 2.82 -5.75
N GLN A 190 0.13 3.53 -4.67
CA GLN A 190 -0.88 4.05 -3.77
C GLN A 190 -1.79 5.01 -4.54
N TYR A 191 -3.09 5.02 -4.22
CA TYR A 191 -4.01 6.03 -4.75
C TYR A 191 -3.71 7.35 -4.04
N VAL A 192 -2.90 8.16 -4.66
CA VAL A 192 -2.53 9.49 -4.16
C VAL A 192 -3.16 10.51 -5.08
N GLU A 193 -3.94 11.44 -4.53
CA GLU A 193 -4.24 12.67 -5.23
C GLU A 193 -2.90 13.33 -5.55
N ARG A 194 -2.66 13.63 -6.84
CA ARG A 194 -1.36 14.14 -7.28
C ARG A 194 -1.08 15.48 -6.64
N LEU A 195 -0.46 15.45 -5.46
CA LEU A 195 0.10 16.65 -4.86
C LEU A 195 1.15 17.23 -5.82
N ARG A 196 1.05 18.52 -6.09
CA ARG A 196 2.08 19.27 -6.80
C ARG A 196 3.43 18.98 -6.14
N PRO A 197 4.49 18.75 -6.89
CA PRO A 197 5.78 18.41 -6.33
C PRO A 197 6.31 19.57 -5.51
N ASP A 198 6.48 19.36 -4.21
CA ASP A 198 7.36 20.20 -3.42
C ASP A 198 8.80 19.74 -3.63
N ALA A 199 9.61 20.71 -4.03
CA ALA A 199 10.95 20.53 -4.51
C ALA A 199 11.91 20.13 -3.39
N SER A 200 12.27 18.85 -3.29
CA SER A 200 13.59 18.44 -2.82
C SER A 200 13.82 16.94 -3.10
N GLY A 201 14.56 16.65 -4.16
CA GLY A 201 15.05 15.31 -4.47
C GLY A 201 14.40 14.57 -5.63
N ASP A 202 13.23 14.98 -6.11
CA ASP A 202 12.52 14.35 -7.23
C ASP A 202 12.95 14.96 -8.57
N GLN A 203 14.01 14.43 -9.15
CA GLN A 203 14.57 14.94 -10.42
C GLN A 203 13.64 14.69 -11.63
N LEU A 204 12.68 13.75 -11.53
CA LEU A 204 11.74 13.40 -12.59
C LEU A 204 10.33 13.98 -12.40
N ALA A 205 10.10 14.80 -11.36
CA ALA A 205 8.83 15.49 -11.16
C ALA A 205 8.41 16.33 -12.39
N PRO A 206 9.29 17.16 -13.00
CA PRO A 206 8.94 17.90 -14.20
C PRO A 206 8.54 16.98 -15.36
N LEU A 207 9.22 15.86 -15.53
CA LEU A 207 8.90 14.86 -16.55
C LEU A 207 7.52 14.22 -16.32
N ARG A 208 7.21 13.85 -15.08
CA ARG A 208 5.89 13.29 -14.76
C ARG A 208 4.77 14.30 -14.99
N THR A 209 4.97 15.56 -14.62
CA THR A 209 4.02 16.64 -14.93
C THR A 209 3.83 16.79 -16.43
N TRP A 210 4.91 16.75 -17.20
CA TRP A 210 4.84 16.81 -18.66
C TRP A 210 4.09 15.60 -19.23
N LEU A 211 4.36 14.38 -18.78
CA LEU A 211 3.64 13.18 -19.20
C LEU A 211 2.12 13.30 -18.96
N LEU A 212 1.72 13.91 -17.84
CA LEU A 212 0.32 14.12 -17.50
C LEU A 212 -0.38 15.13 -18.40
N SER A 213 0.33 16.17 -18.82
CA SER A 213 -0.23 17.15 -19.76
C SER A 213 -0.29 16.64 -21.20
N HIS A 214 0.40 15.51 -21.52
CA HIS A 214 0.47 14.91 -22.84
C HIS A 214 -0.08 13.47 -22.88
N LEU A 215 -1.01 13.12 -21.97
CA LEU A 215 -1.52 11.74 -21.84
C LEU A 215 -2.13 11.20 -23.14
N THR A 216 -2.82 12.05 -23.89
CA THR A 216 -3.53 11.65 -25.11
C THR A 216 -2.62 11.46 -26.33
N GLU A 217 -1.38 11.93 -26.24
CA GLU A 217 -0.44 11.87 -27.36
C GLU A 217 0.21 10.49 -27.49
N PRO A 218 0.65 10.11 -28.70
CA PRO A 218 1.36 8.85 -28.94
C PRO A 218 2.81 8.94 -28.42
N LEU A 219 2.99 8.83 -27.11
CA LEU A 219 4.29 8.90 -26.44
C LEU A 219 5.02 7.56 -26.48
N GLY A 220 6.15 7.51 -27.18
CA GLY A 220 7.11 6.42 -27.12
C GLY A 220 8.25 6.70 -26.12
N LEU A 221 9.02 5.66 -25.79
CA LEU A 221 10.14 5.78 -24.85
C LEU A 221 11.20 6.81 -25.33
N ASP A 222 11.38 6.98 -26.65
CA ASP A 222 12.30 7.97 -27.23
C ASP A 222 11.84 9.39 -26.98
N THR A 223 10.54 9.65 -27.22
CA THR A 223 9.94 10.96 -27.00
C THR A 223 10.05 11.35 -25.53
N ILE A 224 9.77 10.41 -24.64
CA ILE A 224 9.88 10.63 -23.18
C ILE A 224 11.35 10.87 -22.76
N ALA A 225 12.29 10.12 -23.33
CA ALA A 225 13.71 10.30 -23.03
C ALA A 225 14.24 11.65 -23.55
N GLY A 226 13.81 12.03 -24.76
CA GLY A 226 14.15 13.33 -25.36
C GLY A 226 13.61 14.51 -24.57
N SER A 227 12.35 14.47 -24.10
CA SER A 227 11.76 15.52 -23.25
C SER A 227 12.49 15.70 -21.91
N ALA A 228 13.11 14.62 -21.40
CA ALA A 228 13.89 14.65 -20.17
C ALA A 228 15.39 14.95 -20.37
N GLY A 229 15.85 15.12 -21.61
CA GLY A 229 17.27 15.27 -21.93
C GLY A 229 18.12 14.06 -21.56
N MET A 230 17.55 12.84 -21.60
CA MET A 230 18.19 11.62 -21.14
C MET A 230 18.26 10.56 -22.24
N SER A 231 19.25 9.64 -22.13
CA SER A 231 19.18 8.39 -22.91
C SER A 231 18.06 7.47 -22.39
N ARG A 232 17.52 6.60 -23.26
CA ARG A 232 16.51 5.57 -22.85
C ARG A 232 16.95 4.78 -21.61
N ARG A 233 18.22 4.33 -21.59
CA ARG A 233 18.79 3.54 -20.49
C ARG A 233 18.78 4.35 -19.18
N THR A 234 19.21 5.60 -19.23
CA THR A 234 19.25 6.51 -18.07
C THR A 234 17.83 6.77 -17.57
N LEU A 235 16.90 7.09 -18.47
CA LEU A 235 15.50 7.31 -18.14
C LEU A 235 14.91 6.10 -17.42
N VAL A 236 14.99 4.90 -18.02
CA VAL A 236 14.38 3.68 -17.43
C VAL A 236 14.96 3.37 -16.06
N ARG A 237 16.29 3.51 -15.90
CA ARG A 237 16.96 3.27 -14.60
C ARG A 237 16.50 4.26 -13.54
N ARG A 238 16.55 5.57 -13.84
CA ARG A 238 16.13 6.62 -12.90
C ARG A 238 14.66 6.55 -12.59
N PHE A 239 13.82 6.37 -13.61
CA PHE A 239 12.38 6.28 -13.42
C PHE A 239 11.98 5.10 -12.53
N ARG A 240 12.65 3.94 -12.69
CA ARG A 240 12.45 2.80 -11.77
C ARG A 240 12.93 3.10 -10.36
N ALA A 241 14.07 3.76 -10.21
CA ALA A 241 14.60 4.12 -8.89
C ALA A 241 13.67 5.09 -8.14
N GLU A 242 13.06 6.05 -8.84
CA GLU A 242 12.19 7.06 -8.23
C GLU A 242 10.72 6.62 -8.10
N THR A 243 10.20 5.81 -9.04
CA THR A 243 8.77 5.47 -9.08
C THR A 243 8.45 3.98 -8.86
N GLY A 244 9.48 3.14 -8.75
CA GLY A 244 9.31 1.69 -8.63
C GLY A 244 8.91 0.99 -9.94
N THR A 245 8.58 1.72 -11.03
CA THR A 245 8.06 1.16 -12.27
C THR A 245 8.74 1.73 -13.51
N SER A 246 8.49 1.16 -14.70
CA SER A 246 9.04 1.71 -15.94
C SER A 246 8.22 2.93 -16.42
N PRO A 247 8.82 3.86 -17.21
CA PRO A 247 8.10 5.02 -17.76
C PRO A 247 6.83 4.65 -18.51
N MET A 248 6.89 3.61 -19.33
CA MET A 248 5.74 3.16 -20.13
C MET A 248 4.64 2.50 -19.30
N ALA A 249 5.00 1.75 -18.26
CA ALA A 249 4.02 1.18 -17.34
C ALA A 249 3.33 2.29 -16.53
N TRP A 250 4.09 3.25 -16.03
CA TRP A 250 3.57 4.43 -15.32
C TRP A 250 2.62 5.25 -16.20
N LEU A 251 2.99 5.51 -17.47
CA LEU A 251 2.14 6.21 -18.43
C LEU A 251 0.84 5.45 -18.70
N THR A 252 0.93 4.11 -18.82
CA THR A 252 -0.27 3.27 -19.01
C THR A 252 -1.20 3.35 -17.82
N ASP A 253 -0.66 3.33 -16.60
CA ASP A 253 -1.45 3.44 -15.37
C ASP A 253 -2.09 4.83 -15.26
N ALA A 254 -1.36 5.90 -15.59
CA ALA A 254 -1.90 7.26 -15.64
C ALA A 254 -3.05 7.42 -16.66
N ARG A 255 -2.92 6.81 -17.84
CA ARG A 255 -3.98 6.78 -18.86
C ARG A 255 -5.19 5.96 -18.42
N LEU A 256 -4.96 4.86 -17.72
CA LEU A 256 -6.03 4.05 -17.14
C LEU A 256 -6.82 4.83 -16.08
N ASP A 257 -6.13 5.57 -15.20
CA ASP A 257 -6.80 6.40 -14.20
C ASP A 257 -7.67 7.48 -14.86
N HIS A 258 -7.17 8.12 -15.92
CA HIS A 258 -7.97 9.08 -16.69
C HIS A 258 -9.18 8.42 -17.37
N ALA A 259 -9.03 7.17 -17.87
CA ALA A 259 -10.16 6.42 -18.43
C ALA A 259 -11.21 6.08 -17.36
N ARG A 260 -10.79 5.80 -16.14
CA ARG A 260 -11.69 5.56 -15.00
C ARG A 260 -12.49 6.81 -14.66
N GLU A 261 -11.83 7.97 -14.55
CA GLU A 261 -12.49 9.26 -14.31
C GLU A 261 -13.55 9.56 -15.38
N LEU A 262 -13.23 9.36 -16.65
CA LEU A 262 -14.20 9.53 -17.74
C LEU A 262 -15.41 8.59 -17.61
N LEU A 263 -15.18 7.33 -17.23
CA LEU A 263 -16.26 6.35 -17.03
C LEU A 263 -17.15 6.67 -15.83
N GLU A 264 -16.58 7.25 -14.78
CA GLU A 264 -17.27 7.62 -13.56
C GLU A 264 -18.06 8.93 -13.70
N LEU A 265 -17.49 9.93 -14.38
CA LEU A 265 -17.99 11.29 -14.39
C LEU A 265 -18.75 11.67 -15.67
N THR A 266 -18.63 10.88 -16.77
CA THR A 266 -19.21 11.22 -18.08
C THR A 266 -19.97 10.06 -18.71
N ASP A 267 -20.81 10.36 -19.73
CA ASP A 267 -21.50 9.39 -20.59
C ASP A 267 -20.65 8.97 -21.81
N GLU A 268 -19.36 9.32 -21.82
CA GLU A 268 -18.51 9.07 -22.97
C GLU A 268 -18.51 7.59 -23.37
N PRO A 269 -18.78 7.25 -24.65
CA PRO A 269 -18.75 5.87 -25.10
C PRO A 269 -17.39 5.20 -24.86
N VAL A 270 -17.41 3.91 -24.50
CA VAL A 270 -16.19 3.13 -24.25
C VAL A 270 -15.26 3.12 -25.47
N GLU A 271 -15.85 3.18 -26.66
CA GLU A 271 -15.16 3.22 -27.94
C GLU A 271 -14.26 4.46 -28.11
N ASN A 272 -14.61 5.57 -27.47
CA ASN A 272 -13.86 6.83 -27.53
C ASN A 272 -12.73 6.91 -26.49
N LEU A 273 -12.77 6.09 -25.43
CA LEU A 273 -11.79 6.15 -24.33
C LEU A 273 -10.35 6.02 -24.82
N GLY A 274 -10.12 5.14 -25.80
CA GLY A 274 -8.77 4.93 -26.31
C GLY A 274 -8.12 6.20 -26.85
N ARG A 275 -8.89 7.01 -27.58
CA ARG A 275 -8.46 8.30 -28.12
C ARG A 275 -8.35 9.36 -27.03
N LEU A 276 -9.35 9.45 -26.15
CA LEU A 276 -9.42 10.47 -25.10
C LEU A 276 -8.34 10.29 -24.01
N THR A 277 -7.84 9.08 -23.85
CA THR A 277 -6.87 8.77 -22.78
C THR A 277 -5.48 8.39 -23.30
N GLY A 278 -5.32 8.24 -24.61
CA GLY A 278 -4.08 7.77 -25.21
C GLY A 278 -3.81 6.27 -25.06
N LEU A 279 -4.79 5.47 -24.63
CA LEU A 279 -4.67 4.00 -24.52
C LEU A 279 -4.74 3.28 -25.89
N GLY A 280 -5.05 4.02 -26.96
CA GLY A 280 -5.07 3.51 -28.33
C GLY A 280 -6.44 2.95 -28.75
N SER A 281 -6.49 1.72 -29.27
CA SER A 281 -7.75 1.14 -29.76
C SER A 281 -8.69 0.72 -28.63
N PRO A 282 -10.01 0.56 -28.91
CA PRO A 282 -10.95 0.00 -27.95
C PRO A 282 -10.54 -1.39 -27.43
N ALA A 283 -9.88 -2.20 -28.26
CA ALA A 283 -9.33 -3.48 -27.84
C ALA A 283 -8.19 -3.32 -26.83
N SER A 284 -7.30 -2.33 -27.03
CA SER A 284 -6.23 -1.99 -26.09
C SER A 284 -6.80 -1.52 -24.75
N VAL A 285 -7.83 -0.69 -24.76
CA VAL A 285 -8.53 -0.24 -23.53
C VAL A 285 -9.06 -1.44 -22.76
N ARG A 286 -9.81 -2.35 -23.40
CA ARG A 286 -10.35 -3.56 -22.77
C ARG A 286 -9.22 -4.44 -22.20
N ALA A 287 -8.13 -4.63 -22.95
CA ALA A 287 -6.99 -5.42 -22.49
C ALA A 287 -6.29 -4.81 -21.28
N VAL A 288 -6.15 -3.49 -21.21
CA VAL A 288 -5.56 -2.78 -20.07
C VAL A 288 -6.48 -2.90 -18.86
N PHE A 289 -7.79 -2.65 -19.00
CA PHE A 289 -8.77 -2.80 -17.92
C PHE A 289 -8.75 -4.21 -17.37
N HIS A 290 -8.83 -5.22 -18.22
CA HIS A 290 -8.84 -6.62 -17.76
C HIS A 290 -7.55 -7.01 -17.04
N ARG A 291 -6.40 -6.62 -17.59
CA ARG A 291 -5.08 -6.94 -17.00
C ARG A 291 -4.83 -6.21 -15.67
N ARG A 292 -5.26 -4.95 -15.53
CA ARG A 292 -4.98 -4.12 -14.37
C ARG A 292 -6.07 -4.16 -13.30
N LEU A 293 -7.34 -4.30 -13.72
CA LEU A 293 -8.51 -4.18 -12.83
C LEU A 293 -9.33 -5.47 -12.75
N GLY A 294 -9.06 -6.46 -13.61
CA GLY A 294 -9.82 -7.73 -13.64
C GLY A 294 -11.26 -7.60 -14.15
N THR A 295 -11.61 -6.45 -14.77
CA THR A 295 -12.97 -6.16 -15.22
C THR A 295 -12.95 -5.46 -16.58
N SER A 296 -14.11 -5.41 -17.27
CA SER A 296 -14.27 -4.62 -18.49
C SER A 296 -14.59 -3.15 -18.18
N PRO A 297 -14.34 -2.21 -19.12
CA PRO A 297 -14.74 -0.80 -18.97
C PRO A 297 -16.24 -0.62 -18.72
N GLN A 298 -17.09 -1.43 -19.34
CA GLN A 298 -18.54 -1.38 -19.15
C GLN A 298 -18.98 -1.83 -17.76
N GLU A 299 -18.44 -2.94 -17.28
CA GLU A 299 -18.68 -3.42 -15.91
C GLU A 299 -18.15 -2.42 -14.88
N TYR A 300 -16.98 -1.82 -15.14
CA TYR A 300 -16.42 -0.77 -14.30
C TYR A 300 -17.40 0.42 -14.19
N ARG A 301 -17.91 0.93 -15.32
CA ARG A 301 -18.91 2.01 -15.34
C ARG A 301 -20.16 1.63 -14.54
N ALA A 302 -20.70 0.44 -14.74
CA ALA A 302 -21.88 -0.03 -14.03
C ALA A 302 -21.67 -0.07 -12.51
N MET A 303 -20.51 -0.49 -12.02
CA MET A 303 -20.20 -0.52 -10.59
C MET A 303 -20.17 0.87 -9.93
N PHE A 304 -19.66 1.88 -10.64
CA PHE A 304 -19.40 3.19 -10.03
C PHE A 304 -20.48 4.23 -10.30
N ARG A 305 -21.28 4.10 -11.36
CA ARG A 305 -22.38 5.04 -11.66
C ARG A 305 -23.64 4.85 -10.81
N HIS A 306 -23.94 3.64 -10.38
CA HIS A 306 -25.06 3.42 -9.46
C HIS A 306 -24.90 4.08 -8.09
N ARG A 307 -23.68 4.53 -7.74
CA ARG A 307 -23.40 5.25 -6.48
C ARG A 307 -23.56 6.77 -6.54
N ALA A 308 -23.64 7.36 -7.72
CA ALA A 308 -23.78 8.81 -7.87
C ALA A 308 -25.23 9.29 -7.94
N ALA A 309 -26.20 8.37 -7.95
CA ALA A 309 -27.64 8.66 -8.08
C ALA A 309 -28.44 8.44 -6.79
N THR A 310 -27.75 8.19 -5.65
CA THR A 310 -28.35 8.10 -4.31
C THR A 310 -27.72 9.14 -3.41
#